data_eb8663e603b84c4bee6bf0b4c49391c8
#
_entry.id   eb8663e603b84c4bee6bf0b4c49391c8
#
_cell.length_a   1.000
_cell.length_b   1.000
_cell.length_c   1.000
_cell.angle_alpha   90.00
_cell.angle_beta   90.00
_cell.angle_gamma   90.00
#
_symmetry.space_group_name_H-M   'P 1'
#
loop_
_entity.id
_entity.type
_entity.pdbx_description
1 polymer ?
#
loop_
_entity_poly.entity_id
_entity_poly.type
_entity_poly.pdbx_seq_one_letter_code
_entity_poly.pdbx_strand_id
1 'polypeptide(L)'
;MKTSVVYVSVTGNTKVLADEIVKKVGACDYVGKPADEALESDTIYVGFWTAKFTCTPDIEAFLKKLSNKKVFLFGTAGYDNTQEYFDKILDSVAAHLNDSNQVIGRFMCQAKVSDNKKKALESADADKFRSMQEKLGQGDSHPDGQDLEALRVQL
;
A
#
# COMPACT_ATOMS: atom_id res chain seq x y z
N MET A 1 20.85 13.31 0.60
CA MET A 1 20.35 11.92 0.70
C MET A 1 19.31 11.68 -0.38
N LYS A 2 19.29 10.49 -0.95
CA LYS A 2 18.36 10.16 -2.03
C LYS A 2 17.08 9.57 -1.48
N THR A 3 15.97 9.86 -2.15
CA THR A 3 14.63 9.39 -1.77
C THR A 3 13.92 8.83 -3.00
N SER A 4 13.27 7.68 -2.83
CA SER A 4 12.46 7.07 -3.88
C SER A 4 11.07 6.74 -3.37
N VAL A 5 10.09 6.77 -4.28
CA VAL A 5 8.73 6.29 -4.05
C VAL A 5 8.47 5.15 -5.03
N VAL A 6 8.34 3.94 -4.50
CA VAL A 6 8.17 2.72 -5.27
C VAL A 6 6.80 2.13 -4.98
N TYR A 7 5.99 1.89 -6.00
CA TYR A 7 4.66 1.36 -5.78
C TYR A 7 4.15 0.57 -6.98
N VAL A 8 3.15 -0.26 -6.72
CA VAL A 8 2.37 -0.95 -7.74
C VAL A 8 0.90 -0.60 -7.52
N SER A 9 0.24 -0.19 -8.58
CA SER A 9 -1.18 0.19 -8.52
C SER A 9 -1.90 -0.37 -9.75
N VAL A 10 -2.95 -1.14 -9.53
CA VAL A 10 -3.74 -1.74 -10.61
C VAL A 10 -4.90 -0.83 -11.00
N THR A 11 -5.64 -0.31 -10.03
CA THR A 11 -6.84 0.50 -10.26
C THR A 11 -6.66 1.99 -9.96
N GLY A 12 -5.43 2.40 -9.60
CA GLY A 12 -5.11 3.80 -9.30
C GLY A 12 -5.20 4.19 -7.84
N ASN A 13 -5.68 3.33 -6.95
CA ASN A 13 -5.87 3.67 -5.54
C ASN A 13 -4.53 3.89 -4.81
N THR A 14 -3.60 2.96 -4.97
CA THR A 14 -2.27 3.10 -4.37
C THR A 14 -1.52 4.30 -4.97
N LYS A 15 -1.73 4.55 -6.27
CA LYS A 15 -1.15 5.72 -6.94
C LYS A 15 -1.60 7.03 -6.31
N VAL A 16 -2.85 7.14 -5.88
CA VAL A 16 -3.34 8.35 -5.21
C VAL A 16 -2.52 8.65 -3.96
N LEU A 17 -2.20 7.62 -3.17
CA LEU A 17 -1.35 7.78 -1.99
C LEU A 17 0.08 8.13 -2.38
N ALA A 18 0.63 7.46 -3.38
CA ALA A 18 1.98 7.73 -3.86
C ALA A 18 2.14 9.18 -4.36
N ASP A 19 1.16 9.69 -5.11
CA ASP A 19 1.17 11.06 -5.61
C ASP A 19 1.16 12.07 -4.44
N GLU A 20 0.42 11.79 -3.39
CA GLU A 20 0.38 12.64 -2.20
C GLU A 20 1.72 12.66 -1.47
N ILE A 21 2.38 11.50 -1.38
CA ILE A 21 3.72 11.40 -0.77
C ILE A 21 4.73 12.21 -1.59
N VAL A 22 4.72 12.06 -2.90
CA VAL A 22 5.62 12.81 -3.80
C VAL A 22 5.43 14.31 -3.60
N LYS A 23 4.18 14.76 -3.51
CA LYS A 23 3.86 16.16 -3.29
C LYS A 23 4.40 16.68 -1.95
N LYS A 24 4.29 15.89 -0.89
CA LYS A 24 4.73 16.26 0.46
C LYS A 24 6.24 16.21 0.60
N VAL A 25 6.88 15.18 0.05
CA VAL A 25 8.32 14.96 0.14
C VAL A 25 9.09 15.93 -0.76
N GLY A 26 8.54 16.28 -1.91
CA GLY A 26 9.16 17.17 -2.87
C GLY A 26 10.10 16.45 -3.84
N ALA A 27 11.39 16.71 -3.75
CA ALA A 27 12.34 16.12 -4.70
C ALA A 27 12.55 14.63 -4.45
N CYS A 28 12.13 13.79 -5.40
CA CYS A 28 12.35 12.36 -5.40
C CYS A 28 13.30 11.99 -6.53
N ASP A 29 14.26 11.12 -6.23
CA ASP A 29 15.25 10.67 -7.24
C ASP A 29 14.65 9.60 -8.15
N TYR A 30 13.68 8.84 -7.66
CA TYR A 30 12.94 7.87 -8.45
C TYR A 30 11.51 7.76 -7.96
N VAL A 31 10.56 7.68 -8.89
CA VAL A 31 9.15 7.42 -8.62
C VAL A 31 8.64 6.44 -9.67
N GLY A 32 8.13 5.29 -9.23
CA GLY A 32 7.58 4.31 -10.16
C GLY A 32 7.54 2.90 -9.60
N LYS A 33 7.44 1.93 -10.51
CA LYS A 33 7.41 0.51 -10.15
C LYS A 33 8.75 0.04 -9.58
N PRO A 34 8.79 -1.13 -8.91
CA PRO A 34 10.05 -1.68 -8.42
C PRO A 34 11.13 -1.74 -9.51
N ALA A 35 12.28 -1.16 -9.19
CA ALA A 35 13.41 -1.09 -10.12
C ALA A 35 14.71 -0.96 -9.33
N ASP A 36 15.81 -1.43 -9.92
CA ASP A 36 17.12 -1.38 -9.27
C ASP A 36 17.58 0.05 -9.01
N GLU A 37 17.15 1.01 -9.82
CA GLU A 37 17.46 2.43 -9.65
C GLU A 37 17.04 2.92 -8.25
N ALA A 38 15.91 2.44 -7.73
CA ALA A 38 15.42 2.82 -6.41
C ALA A 38 16.30 2.30 -5.27
N LEU A 39 17.07 1.25 -5.50
CA LEU A 39 17.95 0.68 -4.49
C LEU A 39 19.11 1.60 -4.11
N GLU A 40 19.37 2.62 -4.89
CA GLU A 40 20.39 3.62 -4.63
C GLU A 40 19.94 4.67 -3.59
N SER A 41 18.66 4.71 -3.26
CA SER A 41 18.12 5.68 -2.32
C SER A 41 18.32 5.24 -0.86
N ASP A 42 18.46 6.22 0.03
CA ASP A 42 18.61 5.99 1.46
C ASP A 42 17.24 5.80 2.14
N THR A 43 16.25 6.56 1.66
CA THR A 43 14.88 6.50 2.15
C THR A 43 13.96 6.08 1.01
N ILE A 44 13.15 5.05 1.25
CA ILE A 44 12.27 4.50 0.23
C ILE A 44 10.85 4.38 0.79
N TYR A 45 9.91 5.01 0.10
CA TYR A 45 8.48 4.87 0.38
C TYR A 45 7.97 3.76 -0.52
N VAL A 46 7.49 2.67 0.08
CA VAL A 46 7.05 1.47 -0.66
C VAL A 46 5.55 1.32 -0.53
N GLY A 47 4.86 1.38 -1.66
CA GLY A 47 3.41 1.32 -1.75
C GLY A 47 2.91 0.03 -2.37
N PHE A 48 1.82 -0.51 -1.83
CA PHE A 48 1.26 -1.77 -2.27
C PHE A 48 -0.27 -1.74 -2.21
N TRP A 49 -0.90 -2.62 -3.00
CA TRP A 49 -2.28 -2.99 -2.78
C TRP A 49 -2.29 -4.40 -2.17
N THR A 50 -3.33 -4.71 -1.41
CA THR A 50 -3.36 -5.94 -0.63
C THR A 50 -3.88 -7.11 -1.45
N ALA A 51 -3.11 -8.19 -1.47
CA ALA A 51 -3.48 -9.47 -2.04
C ALA A 51 -3.27 -10.55 -0.98
N LYS A 52 -4.34 -11.23 -0.58
CA LYS A 52 -4.28 -12.31 0.43
C LYS A 52 -3.56 -11.88 1.72
N PHE A 53 -3.95 -10.73 2.26
CA PHE A 53 -3.43 -10.17 3.52
C PHE A 53 -1.95 -9.74 3.48
N THR A 54 -1.39 -9.57 2.29
CA THR A 54 -0.01 -9.08 2.14
C THR A 54 0.14 -8.32 0.82
N CYS A 55 1.35 -7.92 0.48
CA CYS A 55 1.64 -7.27 -0.80
C CYS A 55 1.76 -8.30 -1.92
N THR A 56 1.82 -7.80 -3.16
CA THR A 56 2.04 -8.64 -4.34
C THR A 56 3.48 -9.16 -4.39
N PRO A 57 3.74 -10.27 -5.14
CA PRO A 57 5.09 -10.86 -5.21
C PRO A 57 6.19 -9.92 -5.70
N ASP A 58 5.88 -8.98 -6.58
CA ASP A 58 6.85 -8.00 -7.08
C ASP A 58 7.30 -7.03 -5.98
N ILE A 59 6.38 -6.58 -5.13
CA ILE A 59 6.72 -5.74 -3.97
C ILE A 59 7.48 -6.57 -2.94
N GLU A 60 7.04 -7.81 -2.67
CA GLU A 60 7.76 -8.70 -1.76
C GLU A 60 9.21 -8.88 -2.20
N ALA A 61 9.45 -9.17 -3.48
CA ALA A 61 10.79 -9.35 -4.02
C ALA A 61 11.62 -8.07 -3.88
N PHE A 62 11.02 -6.91 -4.10
CA PHE A 62 11.70 -5.63 -3.95
C PHE A 62 12.11 -5.39 -2.49
N LEU A 63 11.20 -5.62 -1.54
CA LEU A 63 11.48 -5.45 -0.11
C LEU A 63 12.63 -6.33 0.34
N LYS A 64 12.70 -7.56 -0.15
CA LYS A 64 13.79 -8.51 0.19
C LYS A 64 15.16 -8.07 -0.30
N LYS A 65 15.21 -7.19 -1.30
CA LYS A 65 16.47 -6.63 -1.81
C LYS A 65 17.01 -5.47 -0.97
N LEU A 66 16.19 -4.88 -0.09
CA LEU A 66 16.58 -3.69 0.65
C LEU A 66 17.50 -4.02 1.82
N SER A 67 18.57 -3.23 1.97
CA SER A 67 19.52 -3.34 3.09
C SER A 67 19.95 -1.95 3.53
N ASN A 68 19.94 -1.72 4.84
CA ASN A 68 20.37 -0.46 5.45
C ASN A 68 19.57 0.74 4.97
N LYS A 69 18.26 0.55 4.74
CA LYS A 69 17.38 1.61 4.26
C LYS A 69 16.42 2.08 5.35
N LYS A 70 15.98 3.32 5.21
CA LYS A 70 14.82 3.84 5.93
C LYS A 70 13.61 3.60 5.03
N VAL A 71 12.60 2.88 5.54
CA VAL A 71 11.48 2.44 4.74
C VAL A 71 10.16 2.94 5.35
N PHE A 72 9.35 3.60 4.53
CA PHE A 72 7.99 3.95 4.88
C PHE A 72 7.06 3.05 4.07
N LEU A 73 6.18 2.32 4.76
CA LEU A 73 5.23 1.40 4.10
C LEU A 73 3.86 2.06 4.01
N PHE A 74 3.28 2.05 2.81
CA PHE A 74 1.92 2.54 2.63
C PHE A 74 1.15 1.60 1.72
N GLY A 75 -0.15 1.47 1.96
CA GLY A 75 -0.93 0.54 1.17
C GLY A 75 -2.42 0.78 1.23
N THR A 76 -3.12 0.02 0.40
CA THR A 76 -4.58 0.04 0.30
C THR A 76 -5.14 -1.36 0.44
N ALA A 77 -6.36 -1.46 0.98
CA ALA A 77 -7.08 -2.71 1.11
C ALA A 77 -8.58 -2.47 0.99
N GLY A 78 -9.32 -3.40 0.40
CA GLY A 78 -10.72 -3.19 0.07
C GLY A 78 -11.73 -3.84 1.00
N TYR A 79 -11.32 -4.82 1.81
CA TYR A 79 -12.26 -5.70 2.49
C TYR A 79 -12.68 -5.25 3.89
N ASP A 80 -11.96 -4.33 4.48
CA ASP A 80 -12.27 -3.81 5.81
C ASP A 80 -11.67 -2.41 5.97
N ASN A 81 -12.05 -1.72 7.05
CA ASN A 81 -11.57 -0.38 7.35
C ASN A 81 -11.32 -0.25 8.86
N THR A 82 -10.57 -1.19 9.42
CA THR A 82 -10.19 -1.17 10.83
C THR A 82 -8.67 -1.15 10.95
N GLN A 83 -8.17 -0.46 11.99
CA GLN A 83 -6.73 -0.39 12.24
C GLN A 83 -6.14 -1.77 12.51
N GLU A 84 -6.88 -2.63 13.21
CA GLU A 84 -6.43 -4.00 13.46
C GLU A 84 -6.18 -4.78 12.16
N TYR A 85 -7.09 -4.66 11.19
CA TYR A 85 -6.96 -5.28 9.88
C TYR A 85 -5.73 -4.75 9.14
N PHE A 86 -5.56 -3.44 9.13
CA PHE A 86 -4.42 -2.80 8.48
C PHE A 86 -3.09 -3.18 9.14
N ASP A 87 -3.05 -3.23 10.45
CA ASP A 87 -1.82 -3.58 11.18
C ASP A 87 -1.38 -5.01 10.87
N LYS A 88 -2.30 -5.95 10.76
CA LYS A 88 -1.97 -7.33 10.37
C LYS A 88 -1.33 -7.39 8.99
N ILE A 89 -1.86 -6.63 8.04
CA ILE A 89 -1.31 -6.56 6.69
C ILE A 89 0.07 -5.91 6.70
N LEU A 90 0.20 -4.77 7.38
CA LEU A 90 1.48 -4.05 7.47
C LEU A 90 2.56 -4.89 8.15
N ASP A 91 2.21 -5.66 9.19
CA ASP A 91 3.15 -6.57 9.84
C ASP A 91 3.61 -7.67 8.88
N SER A 92 2.70 -8.21 8.07
CA SER A 92 3.04 -9.20 7.06
C SER A 92 3.99 -8.63 6.00
N VAL A 93 3.72 -7.41 5.54
CA VAL A 93 4.55 -6.73 4.54
C VAL A 93 5.93 -6.40 5.13
N ALA A 94 5.97 -5.86 6.34
CA ALA A 94 7.23 -5.52 7.02
C ALA A 94 8.12 -6.75 7.26
N ALA A 95 7.51 -7.93 7.42
CA ALA A 95 8.25 -9.18 7.63
C ALA A 95 9.14 -9.56 6.44
N HIS A 96 8.92 -9.00 5.26
CA HIS A 96 9.77 -9.23 4.09
C HIS A 96 11.09 -8.44 4.14
N LEU A 97 11.19 -7.45 5.03
CA LEU A 97 12.40 -6.65 5.21
C LEU A 97 13.36 -7.38 6.16
N ASN A 98 14.66 -7.34 5.87
CA ASN A 98 15.65 -7.84 6.83
C ASN A 98 15.93 -6.80 7.92
N ASP A 99 16.60 -7.22 8.98
CA ASP A 99 16.83 -6.41 10.19
C ASP A 99 17.70 -5.18 9.97
N SER A 100 18.41 -5.08 8.85
CA SER A 100 19.26 -3.91 8.56
C SER A 100 18.44 -2.67 8.22
N ASN A 101 17.16 -2.84 7.89
CA ASN A 101 16.28 -1.74 7.50
C ASN A 101 15.52 -1.19 8.70
N GLN A 102 15.22 0.10 8.65
CA GLN A 102 14.42 0.77 9.67
C GLN A 102 13.08 1.19 9.07
N VAL A 103 11.97 0.70 9.64
CA VAL A 103 10.63 1.15 9.26
C VAL A 103 10.36 2.48 9.97
N ILE A 104 10.34 3.57 9.22
CA ILE A 104 10.19 4.91 9.78
C ILE A 104 8.73 5.37 9.87
N GLY A 105 7.82 4.64 9.24
CA GLY A 105 6.40 4.94 9.32
C GLY A 105 5.58 3.95 8.52
N ARG A 106 4.28 3.90 8.82
CA ARG A 106 3.33 2.96 8.20
C ARG A 106 1.99 3.64 8.04
N PHE A 107 1.33 3.40 6.92
CA PHE A 107 -0.02 3.92 6.68
C PHE A 107 -0.80 2.98 5.78
N MET A 108 -2.07 2.75 6.10
CA MET A 108 -3.01 2.10 5.20
C MET A 108 -4.37 2.77 5.28
N CYS A 109 -5.11 2.69 4.19
CA CYS A 109 -6.51 3.07 4.15
C CYS A 109 -7.31 2.09 3.30
N GLN A 110 -8.62 2.13 3.44
CA GLN A 110 -9.51 1.37 2.57
C GLN A 110 -9.49 1.96 1.16
N ALA A 111 -9.76 1.11 0.17
CA ALA A 111 -9.85 1.53 -1.22
C ALA A 111 -10.96 0.79 -1.94
N LYS A 112 -11.49 1.39 -3.00
CA LYS A 112 -12.52 0.78 -3.83
C LYS A 112 -12.04 -0.52 -4.44
N VAL A 113 -12.83 -1.58 -4.29
CA VAL A 113 -12.64 -2.84 -5.01
C VAL A 113 -13.33 -2.71 -6.37
N SER A 114 -12.64 -3.10 -7.44
CA SER A 114 -13.20 -2.98 -8.80
C SER A 114 -14.48 -3.81 -8.96
N ASP A 115 -15.35 -3.38 -9.85
CA ASP A 115 -16.60 -4.09 -10.12
C ASP A 115 -16.33 -5.52 -10.64
N ASN A 116 -15.29 -5.69 -11.46
CA ASN A 116 -14.88 -7.00 -11.95
C ASN A 116 -14.47 -7.93 -10.80
N LYS A 117 -13.73 -7.42 -9.83
CA LYS A 117 -13.30 -8.20 -8.66
C LYS A 117 -14.49 -8.53 -7.77
N LYS A 118 -15.42 -7.59 -7.58
CA LYS A 118 -16.68 -7.85 -6.84
C LYS A 118 -17.49 -8.97 -7.48
N LYS A 119 -17.61 -8.97 -8.81
CA LYS A 119 -18.31 -10.03 -9.56
C LYS A 119 -17.61 -11.37 -9.40
N ALA A 120 -16.28 -11.39 -9.43
CA ALA A 120 -15.52 -12.62 -9.25
C ALA A 120 -15.72 -13.19 -7.83
N LEU A 121 -15.75 -12.34 -6.81
CA LEU A 121 -16.02 -12.76 -5.44
C LEU A 121 -17.43 -13.32 -5.28
N GLU A 122 -18.42 -12.66 -5.86
CA GLU A 122 -19.81 -13.13 -5.83
C GLU A 122 -19.96 -14.49 -6.52
N SER A 123 -19.32 -14.68 -7.66
CA SER A 123 -19.35 -15.94 -8.41
C SER A 123 -18.63 -17.07 -7.66
N ALA A 124 -17.57 -16.77 -6.92
CA ALA A 124 -16.79 -17.75 -6.17
C ALA A 124 -17.52 -18.20 -4.90
N ASP A 125 -18.14 -17.27 -4.17
CA ASP A 125 -18.86 -17.54 -2.93
C ASP A 125 -19.88 -16.42 -2.67
N ALA A 126 -21.12 -16.64 -3.10
CA ALA A 126 -22.19 -15.64 -3.01
C ALA A 126 -22.54 -15.30 -1.56
N ASP A 127 -22.47 -16.26 -0.64
CA ASP A 127 -22.79 -16.03 0.76
C ASP A 127 -21.73 -15.18 1.44
N LYS A 128 -20.47 -15.47 1.17
CA LYS A 128 -19.35 -14.67 1.69
C LYS A 128 -19.39 -13.26 1.10
N PHE A 129 -19.68 -13.12 -0.20
CA PHE A 129 -19.81 -11.81 -0.83
C PHE A 129 -20.90 -10.99 -0.15
N ARG A 130 -22.07 -11.56 0.13
CA ARG A 130 -23.15 -10.85 0.83
C ARG A 130 -22.73 -10.38 2.21
N SER A 131 -21.97 -11.19 2.96
CA SER A 131 -21.50 -10.83 4.29
C SER A 131 -20.48 -9.67 4.26
N MET A 132 -19.81 -9.47 3.13
CA MET A 132 -18.80 -8.42 2.94
C MET A 132 -19.32 -7.19 2.20
N GLN A 133 -20.54 -7.25 1.66
CA GLN A 133 -21.05 -6.25 0.72
C GLN A 133 -21.07 -4.84 1.31
N GLU A 134 -21.47 -4.69 2.57
CA GLU A 134 -21.49 -3.38 3.23
C GLU A 134 -20.09 -2.79 3.35
N LYS A 135 -19.13 -3.58 3.80
CA LYS A 135 -17.75 -3.12 3.93
C LYS A 135 -17.12 -2.78 2.59
N LEU A 136 -17.39 -3.60 1.58
CA LEU A 136 -16.92 -3.32 0.21
C LEU A 136 -17.50 -2.00 -0.30
N GLY A 137 -18.81 -1.76 -0.05
CA GLY A 137 -19.47 -0.53 -0.44
C GLY A 137 -18.91 0.71 0.25
N GLN A 138 -18.53 0.59 1.53
CA GLN A 138 -17.88 1.67 2.26
C GLN A 138 -16.56 2.09 1.60
N GLY A 139 -15.87 1.16 0.95
CA GLY A 139 -14.62 1.43 0.26
C GLY A 139 -14.77 2.18 -1.05
N ASP A 140 -15.99 2.28 -1.61
CA ASP A 140 -16.21 2.86 -2.93
C ASP A 140 -15.80 4.34 -3.02
N SER A 141 -15.82 5.07 -1.90
CA SER A 141 -15.40 6.48 -1.83
C SER A 141 -13.96 6.67 -1.35
N HIS A 142 -13.23 5.58 -1.11
CA HIS A 142 -11.85 5.63 -0.60
C HIS A 142 -10.82 5.27 -1.68
N PRO A 143 -9.58 5.82 -1.65
CA PRO A 143 -9.13 6.83 -0.70
C PRO A 143 -9.86 8.16 -0.89
N ASP A 144 -10.12 8.86 0.22
CA ASP A 144 -10.76 10.17 0.19
C ASP A 144 -9.85 11.26 0.79
N GLY A 145 -10.35 12.49 0.90
CA GLY A 145 -9.59 13.61 1.45
C GLY A 145 -9.14 13.40 2.88
N GLN A 146 -9.92 12.71 3.69
CA GLN A 146 -9.55 12.40 5.08
C GLN A 146 -8.41 11.38 5.14
N ASP A 147 -8.42 10.40 4.23
CA ASP A 147 -7.34 9.43 4.10
C ASP A 147 -6.02 10.13 3.75
N LEU A 148 -6.07 11.06 2.80
CA LEU A 148 -4.88 11.81 2.39
C LEU A 148 -4.35 12.70 3.51
N GLU A 149 -5.24 13.32 4.30
CA GLU A 149 -4.83 14.10 5.47
C GLU A 149 -4.18 13.22 6.52
N ALA A 150 -4.74 12.04 6.80
CA ALA A 150 -4.16 11.08 7.74
C ALA A 150 -2.79 10.61 7.28
N LEU A 151 -2.60 10.42 5.98
CA LEU A 151 -1.30 10.08 5.40
C LEU A 151 -0.30 11.22 5.62
N ARG A 152 -0.68 12.46 5.31
CA ARG A 152 0.21 13.62 5.45
C ARG A 152 0.73 13.78 6.88
N VAL A 153 -0.10 13.48 7.87
CA VAL A 153 0.29 13.55 9.28
C VAL A 153 1.40 12.55 9.61
N GLN A 154 1.48 11.43 8.91
CA GLN A 154 2.51 10.41 9.12
C GLN A 154 3.83 10.71 8.39
N LEU A 155 3.81 11.63 7.48
CA LEU A 155 5.00 12.00 6.68
C LEU A 155 5.87 13.08 7.41
#